data_a4a9490d143876564fc2756cc4dba044
#
_entry.id   a4a9490d143876564fc2756cc4dba044
#
_cell.length_a   1.000
_cell.length_b   1.000
_cell.length_c   1.000
_cell.angle_alpha   90.00
_cell.angle_beta   90.00
_cell.angle_gamma   90.00
#
_symmetry.space_group_name_H-M   'P 1'
#
loop_
_entity.id
_entity.type
_entity.pdbx_description
1 polymer ?
#
loop_
_entity_poly.entity_id
_entity_poly.type
_entity_poly.pdbx_seq_one_letter_code
_entity_poly.pdbx_strand_id
1 'polypeptide(L)'
;QLDSESIKNMWNNIGVKDFDIIIDDGLHEVDANLNFFKNSFDKLRRNGIYIIEDVKLFDLNTFKEELKDYNPEIIVLKSKFKNYYIDNNIILIRKNI
;
A
#
# COMPACT_ATOMS: atom_id res chain seq x y z
N GLN A 1 -11.81 -0.09 11.09
CA GLN A 1 -11.13 0.34 9.89
C GLN A 1 -11.22 1.84 9.68
N LEU A 2 -10.17 2.45 9.21
CA LEU A 2 -10.10 3.89 9.09
C LEU A 2 -10.81 4.39 7.83
N ASP A 3 -11.71 5.34 7.99
CA ASP A 3 -12.27 6.08 6.86
C ASP A 3 -11.32 7.22 6.45
N SER A 4 -11.64 7.91 5.35
CA SER A 4 -10.78 8.97 4.82
C SER A 4 -10.56 10.11 5.82
N GLU A 5 -11.61 10.49 6.54
CA GLU A 5 -11.50 11.56 7.53
C GLU A 5 -10.58 11.17 8.68
N SER A 6 -10.70 9.95 9.17
CA SER A 6 -9.83 9.45 10.24
C SER A 6 -8.38 9.39 9.81
N ILE A 7 -8.12 8.98 8.57
CA ILE A 7 -6.75 8.94 8.03
C ILE A 7 -6.18 10.36 7.92
N LYS A 8 -6.95 11.29 7.41
CA LYS A 8 -6.52 12.69 7.32
C LYS A 8 -6.23 13.28 8.69
N ASN A 9 -7.08 13.00 9.68
CA ASN A 9 -6.87 13.47 11.04
C ASN A 9 -5.60 12.86 11.64
N MET A 10 -5.32 11.59 11.37
CA MET A 10 -4.10 10.94 11.81
C MET A 10 -2.87 11.68 11.26
N TRP A 11 -2.84 11.96 9.96
CA TRP A 11 -1.72 12.68 9.35
C TRP A 11 -1.58 14.10 9.89
N ASN A 12 -2.70 14.80 10.11
CA ASN A 12 -2.68 16.13 10.70
C ASN A 12 -2.12 16.10 12.12
N ASN A 13 -2.46 15.10 12.89
CA ASN A 13 -1.96 14.95 14.26
C ASN A 13 -0.47 14.64 14.30
N ILE A 14 0.02 13.84 13.35
CA ILE A 14 1.44 13.55 13.22
C ILE A 14 2.21 14.81 12.85
N GLY A 15 1.65 15.64 11.96
CA GLY A 15 2.22 16.93 11.60
C GLY A 15 3.50 16.87 10.77
N VAL A 16 3.93 15.68 10.37
CA VAL A 16 5.14 15.48 9.57
C VAL A 16 4.73 14.89 8.23
N LYS A 17 5.45 15.25 7.19
CA LYS A 17 5.27 14.70 5.84
C LYS A 17 6.65 14.48 5.22
N ASP A 18 6.65 14.09 3.93
CA ASP A 18 7.89 13.82 3.20
C ASP A 18 8.63 12.59 3.75
N PHE A 19 7.85 11.57 4.08
CA PHE A 19 8.41 10.30 4.54
C PHE A 19 9.15 9.59 3.39
N ASP A 20 10.22 8.92 3.75
CA ASP A 20 11.00 8.11 2.79
C ASP A 20 10.24 6.86 2.39
N ILE A 21 9.58 6.23 3.34
CA ILE A 21 8.88 4.97 3.15
C ILE A 21 7.59 5.00 3.95
N ILE A 22 6.50 4.57 3.32
CA ILE A 22 5.23 4.30 4.00
C ILE A 22 4.90 2.84 3.78
N ILE A 23 4.63 2.13 4.87
CA ILE A 23 4.27 0.71 4.82
C ILE A 23 2.86 0.55 5.36
N ASP A 24 1.98 -0.01 4.53
CA ASP A 24 0.63 -0.35 4.94
C ASP A 24 0.58 -1.84 5.29
N ASP A 25 0.58 -2.12 6.59
CA ASP A 25 0.45 -3.46 7.14
C ASP A 25 -0.83 -3.54 8.00
N GLY A 26 -1.87 -2.85 7.53
CA GLY A 26 -3.14 -2.77 8.23
C GLY A 26 -4.08 -3.91 7.91
N LEU A 27 -5.37 -3.62 7.82
CA LEU A 27 -6.36 -4.61 7.40
C LEU A 27 -6.06 -5.07 5.98
N HIS A 28 -6.08 -6.38 5.80
CA HIS A 28 -5.73 -7.00 4.52
C HIS A 28 -6.94 -7.07 3.59
N GLU A 29 -7.58 -5.93 3.39
CA GLU A 29 -8.72 -5.77 2.49
C GLU A 29 -8.42 -4.71 1.45
N VAL A 30 -8.81 -4.98 0.21
CA VAL A 30 -8.49 -4.11 -0.93
C VAL A 30 -9.00 -2.70 -0.70
N ASP A 31 -10.26 -2.53 -0.34
CA ASP A 31 -10.85 -1.21 -0.19
C ASP A 31 -10.17 -0.41 0.92
N ALA A 32 -9.83 -1.06 2.03
CA ALA A 32 -9.13 -0.42 3.12
C ALA A 32 -7.73 0.02 2.72
N ASN A 33 -6.99 -0.86 2.03
CA ASN A 33 -5.65 -0.55 1.55
C ASN A 33 -5.66 0.59 0.52
N LEU A 34 -6.61 0.56 -0.41
CA LEU A 34 -6.73 1.62 -1.42
C LEU A 34 -7.13 2.96 -0.79
N ASN A 35 -8.03 2.94 0.18
CA ASN A 35 -8.42 4.15 0.87
C ASN A 35 -7.25 4.76 1.65
N PHE A 36 -6.47 3.93 2.32
CA PHE A 36 -5.28 4.40 3.02
C PHE A 36 -4.26 4.98 2.04
N PHE A 37 -4.05 4.31 0.91
CA PHE A 37 -3.15 4.80 -0.12
C PHE A 37 -3.56 6.18 -0.63
N LYS A 38 -4.84 6.34 -0.98
CA LYS A 38 -5.35 7.61 -1.53
C LYS A 38 -5.18 8.79 -0.56
N ASN A 39 -5.23 8.51 0.73
CA ASN A 39 -5.12 9.55 1.76
C ASN A 39 -3.71 9.68 2.35
N SER A 40 -2.77 8.90 1.87
CA SER A 40 -1.42 8.86 2.45
C SER A 40 -0.31 9.09 1.43
N PHE A 41 -0.56 8.88 0.15
CA PHE A 41 0.49 8.96 -0.86
C PHE A 41 1.14 10.34 -0.94
N ASP A 42 0.37 11.40 -0.69
CA ASP A 42 0.89 12.76 -0.69
C ASP A 42 1.84 13.05 0.48
N LYS A 43 1.86 12.19 1.50
CA LYS A 43 2.78 12.30 2.62
C LYS A 43 4.13 11.68 2.33
N LEU A 44 4.25 10.95 1.23
CA LEU A 44 5.50 10.37 0.80
C LEU A 44 6.30 11.41 0.03
N ARG A 45 7.61 11.48 0.27
CA ARG A 45 8.46 12.40 -0.48
C ARG A 45 8.64 11.93 -1.92
N ARG A 46 9.10 12.83 -2.78
CA ARG A 46 9.52 12.44 -4.14
C ARG A 46 10.63 11.39 -4.05
N ASN A 47 10.54 10.37 -4.87
CA ASN A 47 11.42 9.20 -4.87
C ASN A 47 11.29 8.32 -3.63
N GLY A 48 10.26 8.56 -2.81
CA GLY A 48 9.93 7.66 -1.72
C GLY A 48 9.22 6.41 -2.20
N ILE A 49 9.04 5.47 -1.29
CA ILE A 49 8.48 4.15 -1.59
C ILE A 49 7.25 3.90 -0.73
N TYR A 50 6.16 3.46 -1.37
CA TYR A 50 4.94 3.02 -0.69
C TYR A 50 4.84 1.50 -0.83
N ILE A 51 4.61 0.82 0.27
CA ILE A 51 4.55 -0.65 0.30
C ILE A 51 3.22 -1.07 0.91
N ILE A 52 2.54 -2.00 0.24
CA ILE A 52 1.37 -2.68 0.79
C ILE A 52 1.76 -4.13 1.02
N GLU A 53 1.68 -4.58 2.26
CA GLU A 53 2.09 -5.93 2.66
C GLU A 53 0.90 -6.87 2.76
N ASP A 54 1.21 -8.16 2.76
CA ASP A 54 0.24 -9.24 3.00
C ASP A 54 -0.95 -9.21 2.05
N VAL A 55 -0.67 -8.97 0.78
CA VAL A 55 -1.70 -8.94 -0.26
C VAL A 55 -2.03 -10.35 -0.70
N LYS A 56 -3.32 -10.67 -0.74
CA LYS A 56 -3.79 -11.96 -1.21
C LYS A 56 -3.59 -12.10 -2.71
N LEU A 57 -3.23 -13.30 -3.13
CA LEU A 57 -2.94 -13.58 -4.54
C LEU A 57 -4.09 -13.18 -5.45
N PHE A 58 -5.32 -13.50 -5.08
CA PHE A 58 -6.49 -13.20 -5.92
C PHE A 58 -6.87 -11.71 -5.90
N ASP A 59 -6.28 -10.89 -5.05
CA ASP A 59 -6.49 -9.44 -5.03
C ASP A 59 -5.48 -8.68 -5.88
N LEU A 60 -4.42 -9.33 -6.35
CA LEU A 60 -3.35 -8.66 -7.09
C LEU A 60 -3.86 -7.96 -8.35
N ASN A 61 -4.75 -8.59 -9.10
CA ASN A 61 -5.27 -7.98 -10.32
C ASN A 61 -6.09 -6.72 -10.02
N THR A 62 -6.84 -6.72 -8.93
CA THR A 62 -7.60 -5.54 -8.52
C THR A 62 -6.66 -4.38 -8.19
N PHE A 63 -5.61 -4.65 -7.44
CA PHE A 63 -4.61 -3.62 -7.13
C PHE A 63 -3.91 -3.12 -8.39
N LYS A 64 -3.54 -4.02 -9.29
CA LYS A 64 -2.89 -3.62 -10.55
C LYS A 64 -3.77 -2.67 -11.35
N GLU A 65 -5.07 -2.96 -11.43
CA GLU A 65 -6.00 -2.11 -12.16
C GLU A 65 -6.22 -0.77 -11.46
N GLU A 66 -6.45 -0.80 -10.15
CA GLU A 66 -6.76 0.42 -9.38
C GLU A 66 -5.55 1.33 -9.23
N LEU A 67 -4.35 0.78 -9.26
CA LEU A 67 -3.10 1.55 -9.07
C LEU A 67 -2.29 1.68 -10.36
N LYS A 68 -2.88 1.37 -11.51
CA LYS A 68 -2.14 1.32 -12.78
C LYS A 68 -1.42 2.61 -13.13
N ASP A 69 -1.98 3.76 -12.75
CA ASP A 69 -1.38 5.06 -13.05
C ASP A 69 -0.11 5.34 -12.21
N TYR A 70 0.14 4.52 -11.21
CA TYR A 70 1.29 4.65 -10.31
C TYR A 70 2.38 3.61 -10.60
N ASN A 71 2.20 2.79 -11.64
CA ASN A 71 3.17 1.75 -12.05
C ASN A 71 3.57 0.82 -10.90
N PRO A 72 2.61 0.11 -10.30
CA PRO A 72 2.91 -0.75 -9.16
C PRO A 72 3.80 -1.92 -9.57
N GLU A 73 4.78 -2.23 -8.72
CA GLU A 73 5.58 -3.44 -8.84
C GLU A 73 4.95 -4.50 -7.93
N ILE A 74 4.74 -5.69 -8.49
CA ILE A 74 4.15 -6.80 -7.76
C ILE A 74 5.26 -7.78 -7.41
N ILE A 75 5.42 -8.07 -6.12
CA ILE A 75 6.39 -9.02 -5.64
C ILE A 75 5.64 -10.20 -5.03
N VAL A 76 5.75 -11.35 -5.69
CA VAL A 76 5.15 -12.59 -5.21
C VAL A 76 6.19 -13.31 -4.37
N LEU A 77 5.95 -13.35 -3.07
CA LEU A 77 6.87 -13.99 -2.15
C LEU A 77 6.55 -15.48 -2.09
N LYS A 78 7.50 -16.29 -2.55
CA LYS A 78 7.39 -17.74 -2.51
C LYS A 78 8.03 -18.25 -1.24
N SER A 79 7.33 -19.14 -0.55
CA SER A 79 7.89 -19.87 0.58
C SER A 79 8.20 -21.29 0.15
N LYS A 80 9.15 -21.91 0.82
CA LYS A 80 9.36 -23.35 0.67
C LYS A 80 8.22 -24.16 1.25
N PHE A 81 7.32 -23.54 2.00
CA PHE A 81 6.10 -24.16 2.50
C PHE A 81 4.97 -23.86 1.55
N LYS A 82 4.12 -24.84 1.28
CA LYS A 82 3.00 -24.69 0.36
C LYS A 82 2.05 -23.58 0.83
N ASN A 83 1.51 -22.85 -0.12
CA ASN A 83 0.41 -21.88 0.06
C ASN A 83 0.75 -20.58 0.79
N TYR A 84 1.96 -20.37 1.26
CA TYR A 84 2.28 -19.12 1.93
C TYR A 84 2.32 -17.91 0.99
N TYR A 85 2.56 -18.12 -0.30
CA TYR A 85 2.53 -17.04 -1.27
C TYR A 85 1.11 -16.54 -1.56
N ILE A 86 0.07 -17.24 -1.10
CA ILE A 86 -1.32 -16.91 -1.39
C ILE A 86 -1.70 -15.56 -0.76
N ASP A 87 -1.18 -15.25 0.39
CA ASP A 87 -1.54 -14.03 1.14
C ASP A 87 -0.34 -13.23 1.62
N ASN A 88 0.80 -13.43 0.98
CA ASN A 88 2.06 -12.84 1.45
C ASN A 88 2.72 -12.00 0.36
N ASN A 89 1.95 -11.50 -0.58
CA ASN A 89 2.48 -10.73 -1.69
C ASN A 89 2.63 -9.26 -1.32
N ILE A 90 3.49 -8.58 -2.05
CA ILE A 90 3.80 -7.18 -1.79
C ILE A 90 3.52 -6.36 -3.04
N ILE A 91 2.94 -5.18 -2.84
CA ILE A 91 2.82 -4.18 -3.88
C ILE A 91 3.70 -3.00 -3.49
N LEU A 92 4.58 -2.62 -4.40
CA LEU A 92 5.53 -1.54 -4.18
C LEU A 92 5.30 -0.45 -5.21
N ILE A 93 5.18 0.79 -4.75
CA ILE A 93 4.99 1.94 -5.61
C ILE A 93 6.09 2.95 -5.32
N ARG A 94 6.79 3.38 -6.38
CA ARG A 94 7.79 4.43 -6.28
C ARG A 94 7.17 5.76 -6.68
N LYS A 95 7.32 6.76 -5.85
CA LYS A 95 6.77 8.08 -6.14
C LYS A 95 7.75 8.87 -6.99
N ASN A 96 7.40 9.06 -8.24
CA ASN A 96 8.28 9.73 -9.21
C ASN A 96 8.03 11.23 -9.35
N ILE A 97 7.04 11.74 -8.64
CA ILE A 97 6.67 13.16 -8.74
C ILE A 97 6.52 13.81 -7.38
#